data_3c4c664e368eb14b5ff2a8a62e6acc25
#
_entry.id   3c4c664e368eb14b5ff2a8a62e6acc25
#
_cell.length_a   1.000
_cell.length_b   1.000
_cell.length_c   1.000
_cell.angle_alpha   90.00
_cell.angle_beta   90.00
_cell.angle_gamma   90.00
#
_symmetry.space_group_name_H-M   'P 1'
#
loop_
_entity.id
_entity.type
_entity.pdbx_description
1 polymer ?
#
loop_
_entity_poly.entity_id
_entity_poly.type
_entity_poly.pdbx_seq_one_letter_code
_entity_poly.pdbx_strand_id
1 'polypeptide(L)'
;MAPLMDKFLIRTPRSPQAVLKEQKEEPRKVQSSLFSLKGVVVVEDLVKAKNLLRDEDVDPERKVKVLRQLGEKQPSTELLETTGIGRTVRRLSKEGEGEVKKVATKVYITWKQAVEKRVELSHTKIEVACDKVRENFLFIQQDYFAT
;
A
#
# COMPACT_ATOMS: atom_id res chain seq x y z
N MET A 1 -37.94 -16.55 -62.30
CA MET A 1 -37.15 -15.44 -62.75
C MET A 1 -35.91 -15.28 -61.86
N ALA A 2 -34.83 -15.82 -62.37
CA ALA A 2 -33.56 -15.89 -61.69
C ALA A 2 -32.79 -14.58 -61.48
N PRO A 3 -33.00 -13.45 -62.15
CA PRO A 3 -32.13 -12.27 -62.00
C PRO A 3 -32.26 -11.51 -60.71
N LEU A 4 -33.26 -11.72 -59.92
CA LEU A 4 -33.40 -11.02 -58.59
C LEU A 4 -32.66 -11.70 -57.48
N MET A 5 -32.40 -13.00 -57.60
CA MET A 5 -31.62 -13.70 -56.57
C MET A 5 -30.12 -13.48 -56.71
N ASP A 6 -29.63 -13.29 -57.91
CA ASP A 6 -28.21 -13.05 -58.16
C ASP A 6 -27.71 -11.68 -57.55
N LYS A 7 -28.61 -10.71 -57.52
CA LYS A 7 -28.27 -9.40 -56.90
C LYS A 7 -28.09 -9.48 -55.39
N PHE A 8 -28.72 -10.45 -54.74
CA PHE A 8 -28.52 -10.67 -53.31
C PHE A 8 -27.24 -11.46 -53.00
N LEU A 9 -26.84 -12.31 -53.91
CA LEU A 9 -25.63 -13.14 -53.78
C LEU A 9 -24.34 -12.36 -54.02
N ILE A 10 -24.42 -11.25 -54.76
CA ILE A 10 -23.24 -10.39 -55.08
C ILE A 10 -22.82 -9.51 -53.90
N ARG A 11 -23.67 -9.36 -52.91
CA ARG A 11 -23.25 -8.75 -51.65
C ARG A 11 -22.51 -9.75 -50.78
N THR A 12 -21.33 -10.10 -51.23
CA THR A 12 -20.41 -10.86 -50.40
C THR A 12 -20.13 -10.09 -49.15
N PRO A 13 -20.23 -10.71 -48.01
CA PRO A 13 -19.81 -10.08 -46.77
C PRO A 13 -18.35 -9.65 -46.90
N ARG A 14 -18.09 -8.44 -46.53
CA ARG A 14 -16.72 -7.98 -46.41
C ARG A 14 -15.88 -9.04 -45.70
N SER A 15 -14.78 -9.37 -46.28
CA SER A 15 -13.89 -10.37 -45.74
C SER A 15 -13.62 -10.07 -44.25
N PRO A 16 -13.69 -11.06 -43.38
CA PRO A 16 -13.44 -10.84 -41.96
C PRO A 16 -12.06 -10.22 -41.65
N GLN A 17 -11.14 -10.37 -42.59
CA GLN A 17 -9.80 -9.78 -42.47
C GLN A 17 -9.77 -8.26 -42.62
N ALA A 18 -10.71 -7.64 -43.31
CA ALA A 18 -10.79 -6.20 -43.43
C ALA A 18 -11.33 -5.54 -42.14
N VAL A 19 -12.20 -6.24 -41.44
CA VAL A 19 -12.77 -5.77 -40.18
C VAL A 19 -11.75 -5.85 -39.05
N LEU A 20 -10.84 -6.83 -39.09
CA LEU A 20 -9.79 -6.98 -38.08
C LEU A 20 -8.68 -5.95 -38.18
N LYS A 21 -8.50 -5.31 -39.35
CA LYS A 21 -7.45 -4.26 -39.52
C LYS A 21 -7.90 -2.89 -39.07
N GLU A 22 -9.20 -2.65 -38.92
CA GLU A 22 -9.71 -1.36 -38.42
C GLU A 22 -9.90 -1.31 -36.88
N GLN A 23 -9.85 -2.45 -36.21
CA GLN A 23 -9.72 -2.45 -34.76
C GLN A 23 -8.26 -2.15 -34.44
N LYS A 24 -7.93 -0.87 -34.53
CA LYS A 24 -6.80 -0.30 -33.82
C LYS A 24 -7.02 -0.68 -32.37
N GLU A 25 -6.32 -1.71 -31.89
CA GLU A 25 -6.32 -2.04 -30.48
C GLU A 25 -5.89 -0.77 -29.75
N GLU A 26 -6.85 -0.07 -29.17
CA GLU A 26 -6.51 0.90 -28.15
C GLU A 26 -5.64 0.14 -27.14
N PRO A 27 -4.49 0.67 -26.76
CA PRO A 27 -3.68 0.02 -25.77
C PRO A 27 -4.56 -0.19 -24.56
N ARG A 28 -4.92 -1.45 -24.30
CA ARG A 28 -5.64 -1.82 -23.09
C ARG A 28 -4.87 -1.19 -21.97
N LYS A 29 -5.47 -0.21 -21.31
CA LYS A 29 -4.89 0.40 -20.12
C LYS A 29 -4.63 -0.79 -19.20
N VAL A 30 -3.36 -1.19 -19.15
CA VAL A 30 -2.94 -2.26 -18.25
C VAL A 30 -3.30 -1.74 -16.86
N GLN A 31 -4.35 -2.31 -16.29
CA GLN A 31 -4.69 -2.03 -14.90
C GLN A 31 -3.47 -2.42 -14.10
N SER A 32 -2.67 -1.43 -13.72
CA SER A 32 -1.59 -1.66 -12.79
C SER A 32 -2.22 -2.22 -11.53
N SER A 33 -1.81 -3.41 -11.15
CA SER A 33 -2.24 -4.00 -9.89
C SER A 33 -1.98 -3.00 -8.76
N LEU A 34 -2.95 -2.83 -7.86
CA LEU A 34 -2.80 -2.01 -6.65
C LEU A 34 -1.51 -2.36 -5.88
N PHE A 35 -1.04 -3.59 -6.04
CA PHE A 35 0.18 -4.11 -5.42
C PHE A 35 1.48 -3.52 -6.00
N SER A 36 1.46 -3.01 -7.22
CA SER A 36 2.61 -2.37 -7.86
C SER A 36 2.75 -0.89 -7.55
N LEU A 37 1.77 -0.28 -6.90
CA LEU A 37 1.83 1.12 -6.51
C LEU A 37 2.84 1.31 -5.36
N LYS A 38 3.74 2.25 -5.53
CA LYS A 38 4.68 2.63 -4.46
C LYS A 38 3.89 3.10 -3.23
N GLY A 39 4.21 2.54 -2.09
CA GLY A 39 3.58 2.90 -0.82
C GLY A 39 2.40 2.03 -0.39
N VAL A 40 1.89 1.15 -1.26
CA VAL A 40 0.89 0.16 -0.84
C VAL A 40 1.58 -0.97 -0.10
N VAL A 41 1.16 -1.20 1.13
CA VAL A 41 1.69 -2.25 1.98
C VAL A 41 0.67 -3.39 2.06
N VAL A 42 1.08 -4.57 1.61
CA VAL A 42 0.26 -5.77 1.65
C VAL A 42 0.66 -6.62 2.84
N VAL A 43 -0.32 -7.08 3.61
CA VAL A 43 -0.08 -7.91 4.81
C VAL A 43 0.70 -9.18 4.47
N GLU A 44 0.34 -9.83 3.37
CA GLU A 44 0.99 -11.06 2.91
C GLU A 44 2.48 -10.85 2.61
N ASP A 45 2.83 -9.72 2.00
CA ASP A 45 4.22 -9.38 1.70
C ASP A 45 5.03 -9.17 2.99
N LEU A 46 4.42 -8.56 3.99
CA LEU A 46 5.05 -8.38 5.31
C LEU A 46 5.27 -9.72 6.01
N VAL A 47 4.32 -10.63 5.93
CA VAL A 47 4.44 -11.98 6.51
C VAL A 47 5.51 -12.79 5.80
N LYS A 48 5.55 -12.75 4.47
CA LYS A 48 6.61 -13.41 3.67
C LYS A 48 7.99 -12.84 4.01
N ALA A 49 8.10 -11.53 4.08
CA ALA A 49 9.35 -10.85 4.47
C ALA A 49 9.79 -11.25 5.88
N LYS A 50 8.86 -11.30 6.84
CA LYS A 50 9.13 -11.74 8.21
C LYS A 50 9.68 -13.17 8.26
N ASN A 51 9.05 -14.10 7.55
CA ASN A 51 9.48 -15.49 7.51
C ASN A 51 10.89 -15.60 6.90
N LEU A 52 11.12 -14.91 5.80
CA LEU A 52 12.43 -14.89 5.14
C LEU A 52 13.52 -14.29 6.04
N LEU A 53 13.21 -13.26 6.80
CA LEU A 53 14.17 -12.64 7.74
C LEU A 53 14.44 -13.51 8.97
N ARG A 54 13.51 -14.40 9.33
CA ARG A 54 13.69 -15.33 10.47
C ARG A 54 14.52 -16.55 10.10
N ASP A 55 14.51 -16.94 8.83
CA ASP A 55 15.29 -18.08 8.37
C ASP A 55 16.78 -17.76 8.43
N GLU A 56 17.52 -18.63 9.12
CA GLU A 56 18.97 -18.48 9.25
C GLU A 56 19.71 -18.94 7.99
N ASP A 57 19.10 -19.86 7.24
CA ASP A 57 19.66 -20.42 6.01
C ASP A 57 19.64 -19.48 4.80
N VAL A 58 18.95 -18.33 4.93
CA VAL A 58 18.85 -17.36 3.84
C VAL A 58 20.09 -16.48 3.77
N ASP A 59 20.60 -16.31 2.56
CA ASP A 59 21.77 -15.46 2.28
C ASP A 59 21.60 -14.05 2.85
N PRO A 60 22.65 -13.49 3.48
CA PRO A 60 22.62 -12.15 4.04
C PRO A 60 22.31 -11.07 3.00
N GLU A 61 22.76 -11.22 1.77
CA GLU A 61 22.45 -10.29 0.67
C GLU A 61 20.95 -10.24 0.37
N ARG A 62 20.30 -11.39 0.40
CA ARG A 62 18.86 -11.49 0.20
C ARG A 62 18.09 -10.83 1.33
N LYS A 63 18.55 -11.00 2.56
CA LYS A 63 17.99 -10.28 3.74
C LYS A 63 18.15 -8.78 3.61
N VAL A 64 19.30 -8.29 3.19
CA VAL A 64 19.55 -6.87 2.94
C VAL A 64 18.60 -6.31 1.88
N LYS A 65 18.41 -7.04 0.78
CA LYS A 65 17.49 -6.62 -0.29
C LYS A 65 16.05 -6.48 0.21
N VAL A 66 15.58 -7.45 0.98
CA VAL A 66 14.23 -7.41 1.58
C VAL A 66 14.10 -6.27 2.57
N LEU A 67 15.10 -6.05 3.42
CA LEU A 67 15.11 -4.93 4.37
C LEU A 67 15.09 -3.57 3.67
N ARG A 68 15.81 -3.40 2.57
CA ARG A 68 15.75 -2.17 1.76
C ARG A 68 14.35 -1.93 1.20
N GLN A 69 13.72 -2.96 0.66
CA GLN A 69 12.33 -2.87 0.17
C GLN A 69 11.34 -2.53 1.29
N LEU A 70 11.53 -3.10 2.47
CA LEU A 70 10.72 -2.77 3.64
C LEU A 70 10.93 -1.34 4.12
N GLY A 71 12.15 -0.82 4.00
CA GLY A 71 12.47 0.56 4.35
C GLY A 71 11.78 1.61 3.48
N GLU A 72 11.50 1.28 2.22
CA GLU A 72 10.74 2.12 1.30
C GLU A 72 9.23 2.16 1.62
N LYS A 73 8.74 1.13 2.30
CA LYS A 73 7.35 1.00 2.70
C LYS A 73 7.16 1.51 4.12
N GLN A 74 6.11 2.26 4.34
CA GLN A 74 5.74 2.75 5.68
C GLN A 74 4.45 2.05 6.14
N PRO A 75 4.56 0.87 6.75
CA PRO A 75 3.40 0.16 7.26
C PRO A 75 2.74 0.93 8.41
N SER A 76 1.44 0.76 8.57
CA SER A 76 0.70 1.32 9.70
C SER A 76 1.09 0.61 11.00
N THR A 77 0.83 1.25 12.13
CA THR A 77 1.07 0.67 13.46
C THR A 77 0.33 -0.65 13.64
N GLU A 78 -0.92 -0.70 13.19
CA GLU A 78 -1.74 -1.92 13.24
C GLU A 78 -1.13 -3.07 12.44
N LEU A 79 -0.58 -2.79 11.25
CA LEU A 79 0.09 -3.80 10.43
C LEU A 79 1.38 -4.29 11.08
N LEU A 80 2.13 -3.40 11.72
CA LEU A 80 3.35 -3.76 12.46
C LEU A 80 3.03 -4.67 13.66
N GLU A 81 1.96 -4.39 14.36
CA GLU A 81 1.49 -5.19 15.49
C GLU A 81 0.94 -6.54 15.04
N THR A 82 0.05 -6.54 14.06
CA THR A 82 -0.61 -7.75 13.53
C THR A 82 0.40 -8.73 12.94
N THR A 83 1.32 -8.24 12.13
CA THR A 83 2.34 -9.08 11.48
C THR A 83 3.52 -9.41 12.39
N GLY A 84 3.79 -8.55 13.36
CA GLY A 84 4.94 -8.68 14.26
C GLY A 84 6.30 -8.52 13.59
N ILE A 85 6.34 -7.97 12.37
CA ILE A 85 7.56 -7.77 11.60
C ILE A 85 8.51 -6.76 12.27
N GLY A 86 7.96 -5.78 12.98
CA GLY A 86 8.74 -4.81 13.73
C GLY A 86 9.67 -5.46 14.76
N ARG A 87 9.21 -6.50 15.43
CA ARG A 87 10.03 -7.28 16.37
C ARG A 87 11.17 -8.01 15.68
N THR A 88 10.92 -8.56 14.50
CA THR A 88 11.95 -9.24 13.70
C THR A 88 13.02 -8.27 13.22
N VAL A 89 12.63 -7.11 12.72
CA VAL A 89 13.56 -6.05 12.29
C VAL A 89 14.37 -5.53 13.49
N ARG A 90 13.74 -5.32 14.63
CA ARG A 90 14.44 -4.91 15.87
C ARG A 90 15.46 -5.96 16.34
N ARG A 91 15.11 -7.24 16.27
CA ARG A 91 16.02 -8.33 16.58
C ARG A 91 17.24 -8.31 15.65
N LEU A 92 17.02 -8.20 14.35
CA LEU A 92 18.12 -8.11 13.37
C LEU A 92 18.98 -6.86 13.55
N SER A 93 18.42 -5.75 14.01
CA SER A 93 19.21 -4.56 14.32
C SER A 93 20.16 -4.72 15.51
N LYS A 94 19.85 -5.64 16.42
CA LYS A 94 20.67 -5.97 17.58
C LYS A 94 21.64 -7.12 17.32
N GLU A 95 21.12 -8.23 16.78
CA GLU A 95 21.80 -9.51 16.65
C GLU A 95 22.40 -9.73 15.24
N GLY A 96 21.94 -8.95 14.25
CA GLY A 96 22.41 -9.07 12.87
C GLY A 96 23.90 -8.76 12.72
N GLU A 97 24.48 -9.31 11.66
CA GLU A 97 25.89 -9.10 11.32
C GLU A 97 26.05 -8.18 10.10
N GLY A 98 27.16 -7.46 10.05
CA GLY A 98 27.60 -6.70 8.89
C GLY A 98 26.59 -5.70 8.34
N GLU A 99 26.26 -5.83 7.06
CA GLU A 99 25.30 -4.97 6.37
C GLU A 99 23.86 -5.17 6.82
N VAL A 100 23.47 -6.41 7.15
CA VAL A 100 22.13 -6.74 7.63
C VAL A 100 21.77 -5.90 8.84
N LYS A 101 22.70 -5.81 9.80
CA LYS A 101 22.53 -4.98 11.01
C LYS A 101 22.35 -3.51 10.69
N LYS A 102 23.19 -2.96 9.81
CA LYS A 102 23.13 -1.53 9.42
C LYS A 102 21.81 -1.18 8.76
N VAL A 103 21.35 -2.00 7.82
CA VAL A 103 20.11 -1.78 7.10
C VAL A 103 18.89 -1.99 8.01
N ALA A 104 18.90 -3.03 8.82
CA ALA A 104 17.84 -3.28 9.81
C ALA A 104 17.70 -2.13 10.82
N THR A 105 18.82 -1.58 11.26
CA THR A 105 18.83 -0.41 12.17
C THR A 105 18.20 0.81 11.51
N LYS A 106 18.54 1.09 10.25
CA LYS A 106 17.94 2.20 9.50
C LYS A 106 16.42 2.03 9.35
N VAL A 107 15.98 0.84 8.95
CA VAL A 107 14.55 0.52 8.80
C VAL A 107 13.81 0.67 10.12
N TYR A 108 14.38 0.14 11.19
CA TYR A 108 13.79 0.24 12.53
C TYR A 108 13.64 1.68 13.00
N ILE A 109 14.67 2.50 12.84
CA ILE A 109 14.64 3.91 13.22
C ILE A 109 13.58 4.67 12.40
N THR A 110 13.54 4.45 11.09
CA THR A 110 12.56 5.08 10.19
C THR A 110 11.12 4.73 10.61
N TRP A 111 10.85 3.47 10.88
CA TRP A 111 9.52 3.04 11.32
C TRP A 111 9.16 3.57 12.71
N LYS A 112 10.12 3.56 13.63
CA LYS A 112 9.92 4.13 14.97
C LYS A 112 9.53 5.60 14.90
N GLN A 113 10.29 6.41 14.16
CA GLN A 113 9.99 7.83 13.96
C GLN A 113 8.61 8.05 13.31
N ALA A 114 8.25 7.23 12.32
CA ALA A 114 6.94 7.32 11.66
C ALA A 114 5.79 7.00 12.62
N VAL A 115 5.96 6.02 13.50
CA VAL A 115 4.96 5.66 14.52
C VAL A 115 4.85 6.77 15.58
N GLU A 116 5.96 7.26 16.11
CA GLU A 116 5.99 8.36 17.08
C GLU A 116 5.29 9.61 16.54
N LYS A 117 5.62 10.01 15.32
CA LYS A 117 4.98 11.15 14.66
C LYS A 117 3.47 10.98 14.48
N ARG A 118 3.00 9.77 14.18
CA ARG A 118 1.56 9.49 14.09
C ARG A 118 0.87 9.58 15.44
N VAL A 119 1.50 9.09 16.48
CA VAL A 119 0.99 9.18 17.85
C VAL A 119 0.87 10.63 18.29
N GLU A 120 1.87 11.46 18.04
CA GLU A 120 1.82 12.90 18.35
C GLU A 120 0.68 13.59 17.60
N LEU A 121 0.52 13.32 16.28
CA LEU A 121 -0.57 13.88 15.49
C LEU A 121 -1.96 13.44 15.96
N SER A 122 -2.08 12.23 16.49
CA SER A 122 -3.35 11.75 17.05
C SER A 122 -3.65 12.41 18.40
N HIS A 123 -2.65 12.60 19.23
CA HIS A 123 -2.76 13.31 20.50
C HIS A 123 -3.21 14.76 20.31
N THR A 124 -2.56 15.50 19.44
CA THR A 124 -2.92 16.90 19.16
C THR A 124 -4.35 17.04 18.62
N LYS A 125 -4.81 16.09 17.79
CA LYS A 125 -6.20 16.09 17.32
C LYS A 125 -7.21 15.85 18.43
N ILE A 126 -6.89 14.98 19.36
CA ILE A 126 -7.74 14.68 20.53
C ILE A 126 -7.80 15.89 21.47
N GLU A 127 -6.69 16.53 21.77
CA GLU A 127 -6.62 17.73 22.59
C GLU A 127 -7.47 18.87 22.01
N VAL A 128 -7.29 19.18 20.74
CA VAL A 128 -8.10 20.21 20.03
C VAL A 128 -9.59 19.88 20.04
N ALA A 129 -9.96 18.62 19.89
CA ALA A 129 -11.35 18.19 19.97
C ALA A 129 -11.91 18.34 21.39
N CYS A 130 -11.14 18.00 22.42
CA CYS A 130 -11.54 18.18 23.80
C CYS A 130 -11.70 19.66 24.18
N ASP A 131 -10.82 20.53 23.73
CA ASP A 131 -10.92 21.97 23.97
C ASP A 131 -12.18 22.57 23.32
N LYS A 132 -12.50 22.21 22.10
CA LYS A 132 -13.74 22.63 21.43
C LYS A 132 -15.00 22.16 22.18
N VAL A 133 -15.00 20.95 22.67
CA VAL A 133 -16.11 20.44 23.49
C VAL A 133 -16.24 21.21 24.78
N ARG A 134 -15.15 21.54 25.44
CA ARG A 134 -15.12 22.34 26.67
C ARG A 134 -15.63 23.75 26.44
N GLU A 135 -15.19 24.42 25.37
CA GLU A 135 -15.67 25.74 25.00
C GLU A 135 -17.17 25.74 24.72
N ASN A 136 -17.68 24.79 23.97
CA ASN A 136 -19.10 24.65 23.69
C ASN A 136 -19.91 24.39 24.96
N PHE A 137 -19.40 23.59 25.88
CA PHE A 137 -20.08 23.32 27.16
C PHE A 137 -20.17 24.58 28.03
N LEU A 138 -19.11 25.38 28.12
CA LEU A 138 -19.09 26.65 28.86
C LEU A 138 -20.07 27.65 28.24
N PHE A 139 -20.19 27.72 26.93
CA PHE A 139 -21.13 28.57 26.22
C PHE A 139 -22.60 28.23 26.55
N ILE A 140 -22.92 26.93 26.54
CA ILE A 140 -24.28 26.43 26.89
C ILE A 140 -24.60 26.75 28.36
N GLN A 141 -23.66 26.68 29.28
CA GLN A 141 -23.87 27.05 30.67
C GLN A 141 -24.17 28.53 30.84
N GLN A 142 -23.51 29.41 30.10
CA GLN A 142 -23.78 30.86 30.17
C GLN A 142 -25.21 31.20 29.71
N ASP A 143 -25.70 30.58 28.66
CA ASP A 143 -27.06 30.79 28.16
C ASP A 143 -28.12 30.27 29.15
N TYR A 144 -27.81 29.20 29.87
CA TYR A 144 -28.74 28.60 30.85
C TYR A 144 -28.87 29.43 32.12
N PHE A 145 -27.81 30.14 32.53
CA PHE A 145 -27.81 31.01 33.70
C PHE A 145 -28.21 32.47 33.41
N ALA A 146 -28.30 32.87 32.14
CA ALA A 146 -28.70 34.22 31.74
C ALA A 146 -30.25 34.43 31.67
N THR A 147 -31.03 33.40 31.85
CA THR A 147 -32.46 33.42 31.99
C THR A 147 -32.86 33.27 33.44
#